data_5286234963af2b9ff6a3aa553673805f
#
_entry.id   5286234963af2b9ff6a3aa553673805f
#
_cell.length_a   1.000
_cell.length_b   1.000
_cell.length_c   1.000
_cell.angle_alpha   90.00
_cell.angle_beta   90.00
_cell.angle_gamma   90.00
#
_symmetry.space_group_name_H-M   'P 1'
#
loop_
_entity.id
_entity.type
_entity.pdbx_description
1 polymer ?
#
loop_
_entity_poly.entity_id
_entity_poly.type
_entity_poly.pdbx_seq_one_letter_code
_entity_poly.pdbx_strand_id
1 'polypeptide(L)'
;MKKLLKDDVFTIFAILSTVTVIAIIWFISIFVNLYTDTETAVANDKVIFPTVIDNDFKPLRVNENSKTHNTERKVAVENEKQSKVKEEFVKVGKTKINITKLIELTKEEKVSPDWDDKYGKYDTCYIVAKYLNECAGFSKELSAGIAGNVAMEGDFGYVQGTYTNTKSYQEAMNKLSNGLGYGICQWTYYTLKRELKKYYAESANKLQGYKFEFISKVAELAYLIDTVNEKNYSEEVKNHTGSLEKKVYSSAGLFAADYERYAGSSRQWTRTSTGVYLQSAKSNGGMRATYALNIYNEIFK
;
A
#
# COMPACT_ATOMS: atom_id res chain seq x y z
N MET A 1 52.14 -41.62 -30.81
CA MET A 1 51.87 -40.63 -29.73
C MET A 1 50.85 -39.56 -30.07
N LYS A 2 50.83 -38.89 -31.23
CA LYS A 2 49.86 -37.83 -31.54
C LYS A 2 48.38 -38.26 -31.67
N LYS A 3 48.10 -39.56 -31.95
CA LYS A 3 46.72 -40.06 -32.13
C LYS A 3 46.05 -40.37 -30.79
N LEU A 4 46.80 -40.91 -29.80
CA LEU A 4 46.32 -41.16 -28.43
C LEU A 4 45.89 -39.87 -27.71
N LEU A 5 46.63 -38.77 -27.87
CA LEU A 5 46.29 -37.49 -27.25
C LEU A 5 44.99 -36.87 -27.77
N LYS A 6 44.57 -37.15 -29.01
CA LYS A 6 43.32 -36.63 -29.57
C LYS A 6 42.08 -37.34 -28.99
N ASP A 7 42.17 -38.63 -28.75
CA ASP A 7 41.09 -39.45 -28.26
C ASP A 7 40.82 -39.13 -26.77
N ASP A 8 41.89 -38.87 -25.99
CA ASP A 8 41.79 -38.46 -24.58
C ASP A 8 41.15 -37.08 -24.44
N VAL A 9 41.52 -36.11 -25.28
CA VAL A 9 40.93 -34.75 -25.26
C VAL A 9 39.44 -34.80 -25.62
N PHE A 10 39.06 -35.62 -26.60
CA PHE A 10 37.65 -35.77 -26.98
C PHE A 10 36.81 -36.41 -25.86
N THR A 11 37.39 -37.41 -25.19
CA THR A 11 36.76 -38.06 -24.04
C THR A 11 36.57 -37.09 -22.86
N ILE A 12 37.55 -36.27 -22.54
CA ILE A 12 37.47 -35.25 -21.51
C ILE A 12 36.39 -34.21 -21.84
N PHE A 13 36.30 -33.74 -23.09
CA PHE A 13 35.27 -32.80 -23.51
C PHE A 13 33.85 -33.41 -23.42
N ALA A 14 33.69 -34.68 -23.80
CA ALA A 14 32.41 -35.38 -23.68
C ALA A 14 31.96 -35.52 -22.21
N ILE A 15 32.87 -35.85 -21.29
CA ILE A 15 32.59 -35.96 -19.87
C ILE A 15 32.21 -34.58 -19.26
N LEU A 16 32.97 -33.53 -19.60
CA LEU A 16 32.68 -32.17 -19.13
C LEU A 16 31.31 -31.67 -19.62
N SER A 17 30.96 -31.92 -20.89
CA SER A 17 29.64 -31.52 -21.41
C SER A 17 28.50 -32.26 -20.74
N THR A 18 28.67 -33.55 -20.44
CA THR A 18 27.66 -34.37 -19.77
C THR A 18 27.44 -33.92 -18.33
N VAL A 19 28.51 -33.60 -17.58
CA VAL A 19 28.44 -33.08 -16.21
C VAL A 19 27.73 -31.73 -16.19
N THR A 20 28.01 -30.86 -17.17
CA THR A 20 27.36 -29.54 -17.25
C THR A 20 25.87 -29.68 -17.53
N VAL A 21 25.44 -30.56 -18.42
CA VAL A 21 24.03 -30.81 -18.72
C VAL A 21 23.29 -31.37 -17.48
N ILE A 22 23.93 -32.34 -16.80
CA ILE A 22 23.33 -32.90 -15.56
C ILE A 22 23.17 -31.80 -14.48
N ALA A 23 24.16 -30.92 -14.29
CA ALA A 23 24.08 -29.82 -13.33
C ALA A 23 22.97 -28.84 -13.68
N ILE A 24 22.75 -28.51 -14.94
CA ILE A 24 21.67 -27.64 -15.40
C ILE A 24 20.29 -28.29 -15.14
N ILE A 25 20.13 -29.57 -15.45
CA ILE A 25 18.88 -30.31 -15.20
C ILE A 25 18.58 -30.35 -13.70
N TRP A 26 19.58 -30.56 -12.86
CA TRP A 26 19.44 -30.59 -11.41
C TRP A 26 19.04 -29.21 -10.86
N PHE A 27 19.65 -28.16 -11.39
CA PHE A 27 19.31 -26.76 -11.02
C PHE A 27 17.86 -26.40 -11.42
N ILE A 28 17.43 -26.80 -12.63
CA ILE A 28 16.05 -26.60 -13.09
C ILE A 28 15.07 -27.40 -12.22
N SER A 29 15.41 -28.65 -11.84
CA SER A 29 14.57 -29.47 -10.98
C SER A 29 14.38 -28.88 -9.58
N ILE A 30 15.45 -28.32 -8.98
CA ILE A 30 15.36 -27.61 -7.71
C ILE A 30 14.48 -26.36 -7.85
N PHE A 31 14.63 -25.60 -8.93
CA PHE A 31 13.84 -24.39 -9.17
C PHE A 31 12.36 -24.72 -9.38
N VAL A 32 12.06 -25.79 -10.13
CA VAL A 32 10.67 -26.25 -10.33
C VAL A 32 10.06 -26.75 -9.02
N ASN A 33 10.78 -27.52 -8.21
CA ASN A 33 10.29 -27.98 -6.91
C ASN A 33 10.07 -26.84 -5.92
N LEU A 34 10.98 -25.85 -5.87
CA LEU A 34 10.78 -24.66 -5.05
C LEU A 34 9.56 -23.81 -5.51
N TYR A 35 9.27 -23.84 -6.81
CA TYR A 35 8.11 -23.11 -7.35
C TYR A 35 6.79 -23.85 -7.12
N THR A 36 6.79 -25.21 -7.22
CA THR A 36 5.60 -26.03 -6.96
C THR A 36 5.26 -26.15 -5.47
N ASP A 37 6.26 -26.17 -4.58
CA ASP A 37 6.02 -26.18 -3.13
C ASP A 37 5.41 -24.87 -2.63
N THR A 38 5.70 -23.75 -3.28
CA THR A 38 5.05 -22.47 -2.96
C THR A 38 3.59 -22.41 -3.44
N GLU A 39 3.22 -23.09 -4.52
CA GLU A 39 1.82 -23.17 -4.96
C GLU A 39 0.97 -24.15 -4.09
N THR A 40 1.55 -25.22 -3.58
CA THR A 40 0.83 -26.20 -2.73
C THR A 40 0.66 -25.73 -1.30
N ALA A 41 1.56 -24.92 -0.77
CA ALA A 41 1.41 -24.32 0.57
C ALA A 41 0.25 -23.30 0.65
N VAL A 42 -0.09 -22.65 -0.47
CA VAL A 42 -1.23 -21.70 -0.53
C VAL A 42 -2.58 -22.39 -0.73
N ALA A 43 -2.60 -23.66 -1.15
CA ALA A 43 -3.84 -24.38 -1.48
C ALA A 43 -4.53 -25.08 -0.28
N ASN A 44 -3.89 -25.17 0.89
CA ASN A 44 -4.40 -25.93 2.04
C ASN A 44 -4.96 -25.12 3.19
N ASP A 45 -4.90 -23.79 3.16
CA ASP A 45 -5.68 -22.98 4.10
C ASP A 45 -7.09 -22.78 3.54
N LYS A 46 -7.98 -23.69 3.88
CA LYS A 46 -9.42 -23.51 3.75
C LYS A 46 -9.87 -22.40 4.69
N VAL A 47 -9.66 -21.16 4.29
CA VAL A 47 -10.39 -20.05 4.85
C VAL A 47 -11.78 -20.08 4.20
N ILE A 48 -12.76 -20.57 4.93
CA ILE A 48 -14.18 -20.51 4.54
C ILE A 48 -14.59 -19.04 4.65
N PHE A 49 -14.62 -18.35 3.54
CA PHE A 49 -15.21 -17.01 3.47
C PHE A 49 -16.73 -17.17 3.31
N PRO A 50 -17.53 -16.41 4.06
CA PRO A 50 -18.96 -16.36 3.80
C PRO A 50 -19.16 -15.71 2.42
N THR A 51 -19.77 -16.47 1.53
CA THR A 51 -20.35 -15.97 0.29
C THR A 51 -21.56 -15.11 0.66
N VAL A 52 -21.36 -13.80 0.81
CA VAL A 52 -22.45 -12.85 0.85
C VAL A 52 -22.49 -12.15 -0.51
N ILE A 53 -23.14 -12.80 -1.46
CA ILE A 53 -23.81 -12.14 -2.55
C ILE A 53 -25.29 -12.42 -2.33
N ASP A 54 -25.89 -11.68 -1.43
CA ASP A 54 -27.34 -11.53 -1.41
C ASP A 54 -27.67 -10.06 -1.67
N ASN A 55 -28.54 -9.89 -2.69
CA ASN A 55 -29.00 -8.60 -3.22
C ASN A 55 -29.96 -7.84 -2.30
N ASP A 56 -29.94 -8.11 -0.99
CA ASP A 56 -30.80 -7.48 0.00
C ASP A 56 -30.03 -6.60 0.99
N PHE A 57 -29.39 -5.56 0.48
CA PHE A 57 -28.90 -4.48 1.35
C PHE A 57 -30.09 -3.60 1.74
N LYS A 58 -30.78 -3.95 2.84
CA LYS A 58 -31.71 -3.02 3.50
C LYS A 58 -30.90 -2.01 4.28
N PRO A 59 -31.11 -0.70 4.04
CA PRO A 59 -30.46 0.33 4.83
C PRO A 59 -30.92 0.25 6.29
N LEU A 60 -29.97 0.21 7.21
CA LEU A 60 -30.22 0.31 8.64
C LEU A 60 -30.99 1.61 8.92
N ARG A 61 -32.21 1.49 9.46
CA ARG A 61 -33.00 2.61 9.92
C ARG A 61 -32.30 3.25 11.12
N VAL A 62 -31.91 4.50 10.94
CA VAL A 62 -31.50 5.39 12.03
C VAL A 62 -32.68 5.53 12.98
N ASN A 63 -32.50 5.14 14.23
CA ASN A 63 -33.47 5.26 15.26
C ASN A 63 -33.47 6.73 15.79
N GLU A 64 -34.38 7.55 15.26
CA GLU A 64 -34.65 8.89 15.78
C GLU A 64 -35.40 8.79 17.10
N ASN A 65 -34.69 8.74 18.21
CA ASN A 65 -35.26 9.09 19.51
C ASN A 65 -34.14 9.42 20.52
N SER A 66 -33.70 10.65 20.52
CA SER A 66 -33.20 11.27 21.74
C SER A 66 -33.70 12.70 21.84
N LYS A 67 -34.60 12.88 22.81
CA LYS A 67 -35.24 14.15 23.17
C LYS A 67 -34.20 15.17 23.61
N THR A 68 -34.31 16.34 22.98
CA THR A 68 -33.74 17.63 23.34
C THR A 68 -33.91 17.97 24.82
N HIS A 69 -32.82 18.26 25.49
CA HIS A 69 -32.78 19.15 26.64
C HIS A 69 -32.10 20.45 26.22
N ASN A 70 -32.93 21.47 25.96
CA ASN A 70 -32.50 22.85 25.82
C ASN A 70 -32.03 23.37 27.20
N THR A 71 -30.74 23.66 27.28
CA THR A 71 -30.22 24.55 28.30
C THR A 71 -29.47 25.66 27.59
N GLU A 72 -30.17 26.82 27.48
CA GLU A 72 -29.55 28.05 26.99
C GLU A 72 -28.46 28.49 27.96
N ARG A 73 -27.22 28.26 27.58
CA ARG A 73 -26.07 28.88 28.22
C ARG A 73 -25.61 30.02 27.30
N LYS A 74 -25.88 31.26 27.67
CA LYS A 74 -25.26 32.44 27.09
C LYS A 74 -23.74 32.33 27.30
N VAL A 75 -23.04 31.89 26.26
CA VAL A 75 -21.58 31.99 26.20
C VAL A 75 -21.27 33.35 25.60
N ALA A 76 -20.59 34.19 26.38
CA ALA A 76 -20.00 35.41 25.88
C ALA A 76 -19.05 35.08 24.72
N VAL A 77 -19.29 35.71 23.58
CA VAL A 77 -18.42 35.62 22.43
C VAL A 77 -17.16 36.44 22.77
N GLU A 78 -16.19 35.79 23.38
CA GLU A 78 -14.82 36.30 23.34
C GLU A 78 -14.28 36.07 21.91
N ASN A 79 -14.02 37.17 21.23
CA ASN A 79 -13.31 37.19 19.98
C ASN A 79 -11.87 36.69 20.21
N GLU A 80 -11.67 35.40 20.23
CA GLU A 80 -10.34 34.81 20.05
C GLU A 80 -9.89 35.15 18.65
N LYS A 81 -8.93 36.08 18.56
CA LYS A 81 -8.06 36.20 17.38
C LYS A 81 -7.41 34.81 17.17
N GLN A 82 -7.98 33.99 16.29
CA GLN A 82 -7.29 32.81 15.78
C GLN A 82 -5.98 33.28 15.18
N SER A 83 -4.90 33.14 15.93
CA SER A 83 -3.56 33.27 15.40
C SER A 83 -3.46 32.20 14.31
N LYS A 84 -3.38 32.62 13.02
CA LYS A 84 -3.14 31.71 11.91
C LYS A 84 -1.86 30.93 12.23
N VAL A 85 -1.99 29.66 12.59
CA VAL A 85 -0.85 28.77 12.75
C VAL A 85 -0.10 28.79 11.42
N LYS A 86 1.17 29.20 11.46
CA LYS A 86 1.99 29.26 10.27
C LYS A 86 2.26 27.83 9.80
N GLU A 87 1.73 27.47 8.64
CA GLU A 87 1.97 26.16 8.06
C GLU A 87 3.47 25.99 7.74
N GLU A 88 4.01 24.87 8.17
CA GLU A 88 5.37 24.45 7.89
C GLU A 88 5.39 23.41 6.77
N PHE A 89 6.28 23.59 5.81
CA PHE A 89 6.43 22.72 4.67
C PHE A 89 7.88 22.26 4.50
N VAL A 90 8.04 21.00 4.15
CA VAL A 90 9.34 20.42 3.78
C VAL A 90 9.24 19.80 2.39
N LYS A 91 10.13 20.17 1.47
CA LYS A 91 10.22 19.53 0.16
C LYS A 91 11.03 18.25 0.29
N VAL A 92 10.47 17.10 -0.13
CA VAL A 92 11.15 15.81 -0.20
C VAL A 92 10.86 15.20 -1.57
N GLY A 93 11.89 14.84 -2.31
CA GLY A 93 11.75 14.48 -3.72
C GLY A 93 11.17 15.66 -4.53
N LYS A 94 10.10 15.40 -5.27
CA LYS A 94 9.34 16.43 -6.02
C LYS A 94 8.21 17.04 -5.19
N THR A 95 7.77 16.35 -4.15
CA THR A 95 6.61 16.71 -3.32
C THR A 95 6.98 17.67 -2.19
N LYS A 96 6.06 18.59 -1.89
CA LYS A 96 6.10 19.52 -0.76
C LYS A 96 5.17 19.01 0.33
N ILE A 97 5.73 18.47 1.40
CA ILE A 97 4.98 17.90 2.52
C ILE A 97 4.59 18.99 3.52
N ASN A 98 3.31 19.10 3.84
CA ASN A 98 2.77 19.96 4.90
C ASN A 98 2.99 19.26 6.26
N ILE A 99 4.00 19.69 6.98
CA ILE A 99 4.41 19.14 8.27
C ILE A 99 3.35 19.42 9.34
N THR A 100 2.83 20.65 9.36
CA THR A 100 1.79 21.05 10.33
C THR A 100 0.58 20.14 10.21
N LYS A 101 0.08 19.92 8.99
CA LYS A 101 -1.07 19.06 8.77
C LYS A 101 -0.79 17.59 9.08
N LEU A 102 0.39 17.10 8.74
CA LEU A 102 0.77 15.71 9.08
C LEU A 102 0.85 15.51 10.60
N ILE A 103 1.32 16.50 11.36
CA ILE A 103 1.31 16.46 12.83
C ILE A 103 -0.12 16.44 13.36
N GLU A 104 -1.03 17.26 12.82
CA GLU A 104 -2.45 17.26 13.19
C GLU A 104 -3.04 15.87 12.98
N LEU A 105 -2.96 15.32 11.77
CA LEU A 105 -3.52 14.01 11.44
C LEU A 105 -2.95 12.89 12.32
N THR A 106 -1.71 13.00 12.76
CA THR A 106 -1.08 12.02 13.66
C THR A 106 -1.64 12.10 15.08
N LYS A 107 -2.09 13.29 15.51
CA LYS A 107 -2.61 13.56 16.86
C LYS A 107 -4.13 13.49 16.97
N GLU A 108 -4.85 13.54 15.85
CA GLU A 108 -6.29 13.44 15.84
C GLU A 108 -6.74 12.17 16.57
N GLU A 109 -7.74 12.30 17.44
CA GLU A 109 -8.41 11.16 18.03
C GLU A 109 -9.21 10.45 16.92
N LYS A 110 -8.88 9.21 16.65
CA LYS A 110 -9.51 8.43 15.60
C LYS A 110 -10.58 7.54 16.19
N VAL A 111 -11.74 7.55 15.57
CA VAL A 111 -12.84 6.67 15.93
C VAL A 111 -12.47 5.25 15.47
N SER A 112 -12.74 4.25 16.31
CA SER A 112 -12.60 2.86 15.90
C SER A 112 -13.53 2.57 14.72
N PRO A 113 -13.06 1.92 13.66
CA PRO A 113 -13.87 1.62 12.49
C PRO A 113 -14.98 0.60 12.82
N ASP A 114 -16.14 0.76 12.20
CA ASP A 114 -17.23 -0.21 12.27
C ASP A 114 -16.98 -1.51 11.47
N TRP A 115 -15.83 -1.61 10.83
CA TRP A 115 -15.39 -2.74 10.03
C TRP A 115 -14.22 -3.48 10.70
N ASP A 116 -14.06 -4.75 10.36
CA ASP A 116 -12.97 -5.58 10.89
C ASP A 116 -11.60 -5.06 10.42
N ASP A 117 -10.90 -4.34 11.27
CA ASP A 117 -9.52 -3.92 11.06
C ASP A 117 -8.55 -5.05 11.46
N LYS A 118 -8.65 -6.15 10.75
CA LYS A 118 -7.87 -7.37 10.97
C LYS A 118 -6.38 -7.14 11.16
N TYR A 119 -5.84 -6.11 10.53
CA TYR A 119 -4.41 -5.82 10.55
C TYR A 119 -4.02 -4.66 11.48
N GLY A 120 -4.98 -4.04 12.17
CA GLY A 120 -4.73 -2.94 13.11
C GLY A 120 -4.08 -1.71 12.47
N LYS A 121 -4.41 -1.42 11.20
CA LYS A 121 -3.78 -0.35 10.41
C LYS A 121 -4.68 0.84 10.15
N TYR A 122 -5.79 0.95 10.87
CA TYR A 122 -6.73 2.05 10.64
C TYR A 122 -6.06 3.42 10.74
N ASP A 123 -5.20 3.63 11.73
CA ASP A 123 -4.49 4.90 11.91
C ASP A 123 -3.62 5.26 10.71
N THR A 124 -2.92 4.29 10.15
CA THR A 124 -2.11 4.49 8.93
C THR A 124 -2.99 4.80 7.74
N CYS A 125 -4.07 4.03 7.55
CA CYS A 125 -5.03 4.26 6.46
C CYS A 125 -5.69 5.64 6.58
N TYR A 126 -6.05 6.06 7.79
CA TYR A 126 -6.61 7.37 8.07
C TYR A 126 -5.63 8.49 7.66
N ILE A 127 -4.38 8.42 8.13
CA ILE A 127 -3.35 9.41 7.80
C ILE A 127 -3.12 9.46 6.28
N VAL A 128 -2.98 8.30 5.63
CA VAL A 128 -2.76 8.22 4.19
C VAL A 128 -3.95 8.81 3.43
N ALA A 129 -5.19 8.37 3.71
CA ALA A 129 -6.38 8.85 3.01
C ALA A 129 -6.57 10.36 3.15
N LYS A 130 -6.52 10.87 4.39
CA LYS A 130 -6.69 12.30 4.68
C LYS A 130 -5.58 13.13 4.06
N TYR A 131 -4.32 12.71 4.23
CA TYR A 131 -3.19 13.46 3.71
C TYR A 131 -3.20 13.54 2.18
N LEU A 132 -3.47 12.43 1.50
CA LEU A 132 -3.57 12.40 0.04
C LEU A 132 -4.68 13.31 -0.49
N ASN A 133 -5.83 13.34 0.19
CA ASN A 133 -6.93 14.18 -0.24
C ASN A 133 -6.71 15.67 0.11
N GLU A 134 -6.36 15.98 1.35
CA GLU A 134 -6.31 17.36 1.85
C GLU A 134 -5.03 18.10 1.47
N CYS A 135 -3.92 17.38 1.30
CA CYS A 135 -2.61 17.98 1.05
C CYS A 135 -2.04 17.70 -0.34
N ALA A 136 -2.27 16.50 -0.89
CA ALA A 136 -1.76 16.13 -2.21
C ALA A 136 -2.76 16.39 -3.35
N GLY A 137 -4.01 16.76 -3.02
CA GLY A 137 -5.05 17.11 -4.00
C GLY A 137 -5.63 15.92 -4.75
N PHE A 138 -5.47 14.69 -4.23
CA PHE A 138 -6.10 13.51 -4.83
C PHE A 138 -7.60 13.50 -4.51
N SER A 139 -8.41 12.92 -5.41
CA SER A 139 -9.83 12.76 -5.13
C SER A 139 -10.05 11.85 -3.92
N LYS A 140 -11.21 11.97 -3.28
CA LYS A 140 -11.59 11.11 -2.16
C LYS A 140 -11.56 9.64 -2.54
N GLU A 141 -12.02 9.31 -3.78
CA GLU A 141 -12.05 7.96 -4.30
C GLU A 141 -10.63 7.38 -4.49
N LEU A 142 -9.72 8.16 -5.08
CA LEU A 142 -8.33 7.73 -5.25
C LEU A 142 -7.63 7.59 -3.90
N SER A 143 -7.81 8.53 -3.01
CA SER A 143 -7.23 8.50 -1.66
C SER A 143 -7.69 7.29 -0.86
N ALA A 144 -9.00 6.99 -0.89
CA ALA A 144 -9.57 5.80 -0.27
C ALA A 144 -9.09 4.51 -0.96
N GLY A 145 -9.01 4.49 -2.29
CA GLY A 145 -8.50 3.35 -3.06
C GLY A 145 -7.07 3.00 -2.70
N ILE A 146 -6.19 4.00 -2.59
CA ILE A 146 -4.80 3.81 -2.14
C ILE A 146 -4.77 3.32 -0.70
N ALA A 147 -5.48 3.96 0.21
CA ALA A 147 -5.50 3.58 1.63
C ALA A 147 -6.07 2.16 1.85
N GLY A 148 -7.04 1.73 1.04
CA GLY A 148 -7.55 0.34 1.05
C GLY A 148 -6.51 -0.70 0.66
N ASN A 149 -5.56 -0.35 -0.22
CA ASN A 149 -4.40 -1.19 -0.51
C ASN A 149 -3.40 -1.18 0.66
N VAL A 150 -3.10 -0.01 1.23
CA VAL A 150 -2.23 0.12 2.41
C VAL A 150 -2.72 -0.75 3.57
N ALA A 151 -4.05 -0.86 3.78
CA ALA A 151 -4.64 -1.72 4.79
C ALA A 151 -4.22 -3.20 4.66
N MET A 152 -3.93 -3.64 3.44
CA MET A 152 -3.49 -5.01 3.15
C MET A 152 -1.97 -5.19 3.13
N GLU A 153 -1.23 -4.12 2.88
CA GLU A 153 0.22 -4.19 2.66
C GLU A 153 1.03 -3.91 3.93
N GLY A 154 1.00 -2.71 4.45
CA GLY A 154 1.95 -2.34 5.47
C GLY A 154 1.55 -1.16 6.34
N ASP A 155 2.51 -0.72 7.12
CA ASP A 155 2.48 0.47 7.95
C ASP A 155 3.77 1.27 7.68
N PHE A 156 3.83 2.53 8.16
CA PHE A 156 5.03 3.36 8.03
C PHE A 156 6.24 2.69 8.69
N GLY A 157 7.29 2.47 7.90
CA GLY A 157 8.50 1.78 8.35
C GLY A 157 8.34 0.27 8.59
N TYR A 158 7.22 -0.32 8.22
CA TYR A 158 6.95 -1.75 8.43
C TYR A 158 7.84 -2.63 7.56
N VAL A 159 8.32 -3.74 8.12
CA VAL A 159 9.15 -4.73 7.42
C VAL A 159 8.40 -6.05 7.31
N GLN A 160 8.24 -6.54 6.09
CA GLN A 160 7.57 -7.81 5.81
C GLN A 160 8.14 -8.96 6.65
N GLY A 161 7.24 -9.71 7.28
CA GLY A 161 7.60 -10.91 8.04
C GLY A 161 8.21 -10.67 9.43
N THR A 162 8.46 -9.41 9.83
CA THR A 162 9.00 -9.11 11.17
C THR A 162 7.95 -8.65 12.16
N TYR A 163 6.77 -8.28 11.68
CA TYR A 163 5.68 -7.69 12.48
C TYR A 163 6.09 -6.46 13.29
N THR A 164 7.14 -5.75 12.86
CA THR A 164 7.68 -4.58 13.54
C THR A 164 7.99 -3.46 12.55
N ASN A 165 7.84 -2.22 13.03
CA ASN A 165 8.26 -1.05 12.30
C ASN A 165 9.69 -0.69 12.68
N THR A 166 10.46 -0.17 11.73
CA THR A 166 11.82 0.33 11.99
C THR A 166 11.78 1.54 12.91
N LYS A 167 12.76 1.61 13.83
CA LYS A 167 12.81 2.64 14.88
C LYS A 167 13.95 3.64 14.69
N SER A 168 14.80 3.43 13.69
CA SER A 168 15.92 4.32 13.41
C SER A 168 16.24 4.38 11.92
N TYR A 169 16.88 5.48 11.51
CA TYR A 169 17.36 5.67 10.14
C TYR A 169 18.30 4.54 9.69
N GLN A 170 19.24 4.12 10.55
CA GLN A 170 20.19 3.07 10.21
C GLN A 170 19.48 1.73 10.00
N GLU A 171 18.50 1.42 10.83
CA GLU A 171 17.69 0.21 10.67
C GLU A 171 16.91 0.23 9.35
N ALA A 172 16.25 1.34 9.03
CA ALA A 172 15.53 1.52 7.78
C ALA A 172 16.44 1.32 6.56
N MET A 173 17.64 1.94 6.56
CA MET A 173 18.60 1.79 5.47
C MET A 173 19.04 0.33 5.29
N ASN A 174 19.24 -0.40 6.38
CA ASN A 174 19.57 -1.82 6.35
C ASN A 174 18.42 -2.66 5.79
N LYS A 175 17.20 -2.42 6.26
CA LYS A 175 16.00 -3.14 5.78
C LYS A 175 15.66 -2.84 4.32
N LEU A 176 15.82 -1.60 3.89
CA LEU A 176 15.67 -1.22 2.48
C LEU A 176 16.74 -1.85 1.56
N SER A 177 17.78 -2.45 2.13
CA SER A 177 18.84 -3.14 1.37
C SER A 177 18.58 -4.65 1.19
N ASN A 178 17.62 -5.21 1.89
CA ASN A 178 17.27 -6.64 1.80
C ASN A 178 16.19 -6.94 0.74
N GLY A 179 15.80 -8.21 0.60
CA GLY A 179 14.77 -8.65 -0.37
C GLY A 179 13.33 -8.49 0.11
N LEU A 180 13.10 -8.12 1.37
CA LEU A 180 11.75 -8.06 1.97
C LEU A 180 10.99 -6.80 1.55
N GLY A 181 9.66 -6.86 1.60
CA GLY A 181 8.80 -5.70 1.43
C GLY A 181 8.99 -4.69 2.56
N TYR A 182 8.83 -3.40 2.26
CA TYR A 182 9.06 -2.31 3.20
C TYR A 182 8.03 -1.19 3.06
N GLY A 183 7.56 -0.67 4.19
CA GLY A 183 6.70 0.50 4.28
C GLY A 183 5.24 0.25 3.95
N ILE A 184 4.48 1.33 3.80
CA ILE A 184 3.02 1.31 3.60
C ILE A 184 2.56 0.57 2.35
N CYS A 185 3.39 0.50 1.32
CA CYS A 185 3.10 -0.22 0.07
C CYS A 185 3.97 -1.46 -0.12
N GLN A 186 4.64 -1.94 0.91
CA GLN A 186 5.52 -3.10 0.86
C GLN A 186 6.44 -3.13 -0.37
N TRP A 187 7.11 -2.01 -0.65
CA TRP A 187 8.03 -1.90 -1.79
C TRP A 187 9.11 -2.98 -1.73
N THR A 188 9.10 -3.87 -2.71
CA THR A 188 9.97 -5.06 -2.74
C THR A 188 11.09 -4.93 -3.77
N TYR A 189 10.81 -4.36 -4.94
CA TYR A 189 11.78 -4.25 -6.02
C TYR A 189 12.97 -3.38 -5.64
N TYR A 190 14.16 -3.86 -5.95
CA TYR A 190 15.42 -3.17 -5.64
C TYR A 190 15.44 -1.72 -6.13
N THR A 191 14.96 -1.45 -7.33
CA THR A 191 14.90 -0.09 -7.91
C THR A 191 13.99 0.83 -7.08
N LEU A 192 12.80 0.36 -6.69
CA LEU A 192 11.87 1.15 -5.86
C LEU A 192 12.46 1.44 -4.49
N LYS A 193 13.06 0.44 -3.84
CA LYS A 193 13.70 0.63 -2.52
C LYS A 193 14.94 1.52 -2.58
N ARG A 194 15.69 1.47 -3.66
CA ARG A 194 16.82 2.39 -3.87
C ARG A 194 16.35 3.84 -3.99
N GLU A 195 15.26 4.08 -4.69
CA GLU A 195 14.67 5.41 -4.76
C GLU A 195 14.10 5.83 -3.39
N LEU A 196 13.34 4.98 -2.71
CA LEU A 196 12.81 5.26 -1.37
C LEU A 196 13.90 5.61 -0.36
N LYS A 197 15.09 5.01 -0.44
CA LYS A 197 16.25 5.40 0.38
C LYS A 197 16.62 6.87 0.24
N LYS A 198 16.50 7.44 -0.96
CA LYS A 198 16.81 8.85 -1.18
C LYS A 198 15.81 9.74 -0.44
N TYR A 199 14.52 9.38 -0.45
CA TYR A 199 13.48 10.10 0.29
C TYR A 199 13.72 10.03 1.80
N TYR A 200 14.12 8.89 2.32
CA TYR A 200 14.49 8.73 3.72
C TYR A 200 15.71 9.59 4.09
N ALA A 201 16.76 9.57 3.27
CA ALA A 201 17.96 10.39 3.49
C ALA A 201 17.65 11.89 3.47
N GLU A 202 16.85 12.32 2.51
CA GLU A 202 16.43 13.72 2.39
C GLU A 202 15.52 14.14 3.56
N SER A 203 14.57 13.31 3.96
CA SER A 203 13.69 13.57 5.09
C SER A 203 14.47 13.63 6.41
N ALA A 204 15.37 12.69 6.67
CA ALA A 204 16.19 12.69 7.87
C ALA A 204 17.09 13.93 7.98
N ASN A 205 17.65 14.38 6.86
CA ASN A 205 18.46 15.58 6.83
C ASN A 205 17.65 16.86 7.11
N LYS A 206 16.42 16.94 6.59
CA LYS A 206 15.56 18.14 6.71
C LYS A 206 14.77 18.18 8.02
N LEU A 207 14.52 17.04 8.63
CA LEU A 207 13.71 16.87 9.85
C LEU A 207 14.55 16.51 11.06
N GLN A 208 15.72 17.14 11.19
CA GLN A 208 16.58 16.97 12.37
C GLN A 208 15.81 17.36 13.64
N GLY A 209 15.84 16.49 14.65
CA GLY A 209 15.10 16.68 15.89
C GLY A 209 13.70 16.04 15.94
N TYR A 210 13.15 15.62 14.80
CA TYR A 210 11.93 14.81 14.80
C TYR A 210 12.23 13.34 15.09
N LYS A 211 11.26 12.64 15.70
CA LYS A 211 11.35 11.19 15.91
C LYS A 211 11.38 10.46 14.56
N PHE A 212 12.08 9.32 14.53
CA PHE A 212 12.22 8.55 13.30
C PHE A 212 10.89 8.09 12.70
N GLU A 213 9.89 7.74 13.54
CA GLU A 213 8.53 7.38 13.08
C GLU A 213 7.86 8.50 12.26
N PHE A 214 8.12 9.76 12.61
CA PHE A 214 7.61 10.91 11.84
C PHE A 214 8.40 11.08 10.53
N ILE A 215 9.71 10.89 10.56
CA ILE A 215 10.56 10.91 9.36
C ILE A 215 10.10 9.84 8.37
N SER A 216 9.74 8.64 8.83
CA SER A 216 9.19 7.56 8.00
C SER A 216 7.90 7.99 7.29
N LYS A 217 6.96 8.61 8.02
CA LYS A 217 5.72 9.13 7.43
C LYS A 217 5.98 10.12 6.31
N VAL A 218 6.89 11.08 6.54
CA VAL A 218 7.24 12.09 5.54
C VAL A 218 7.89 11.46 4.31
N ALA A 219 8.86 10.56 4.51
CA ALA A 219 9.58 9.92 3.41
C ALA A 219 8.65 9.07 2.53
N GLU A 220 7.82 8.24 3.15
CA GLU A 220 6.95 7.31 2.45
C GLU A 220 5.77 8.01 1.78
N LEU A 221 5.17 9.02 2.41
CA LEU A 221 4.12 9.84 1.77
C LEU A 221 4.69 10.61 0.57
N ALA A 222 5.85 11.23 0.70
CA ALA A 222 6.47 11.95 -0.41
C ALA A 222 6.76 11.02 -1.59
N TYR A 223 7.32 9.84 -1.33
CA TYR A 223 7.61 8.85 -2.35
C TYR A 223 6.33 8.31 -3.01
N LEU A 224 5.31 7.99 -2.22
CA LEU A 224 4.01 7.56 -2.73
C LEU A 224 3.38 8.62 -3.63
N ILE A 225 3.32 9.87 -3.18
CA ILE A 225 2.73 10.99 -3.96
C ILE A 225 3.48 11.18 -5.28
N ASP A 226 4.80 11.23 -5.25
CA ASP A 226 5.61 11.42 -6.45
C ASP A 226 5.38 10.30 -7.46
N THR A 227 5.38 9.04 -7.02
CA THR A 227 5.21 7.88 -7.90
C THR A 227 3.78 7.75 -8.44
N VAL A 228 2.76 8.10 -7.65
CA VAL A 228 1.34 8.13 -8.11
C VAL A 228 1.13 9.26 -9.14
N ASN A 229 1.73 10.42 -8.93
CA ASN A 229 1.66 11.54 -9.88
C ASN A 229 2.37 11.20 -11.20
N GLU A 230 3.51 10.52 -11.17
CA GLU A 230 4.20 10.06 -12.38
C GLU A 230 3.35 9.10 -13.23
N LYS A 231 2.46 8.34 -12.60
CA LYS A 231 1.54 7.42 -13.29
C LYS A 231 0.22 8.08 -13.73
N ASN A 232 -0.01 9.33 -13.36
CA ASN A 232 -1.18 10.10 -13.74
C ASN A 232 -2.54 9.49 -13.31
N TYR A 233 -2.57 8.77 -12.20
CA TYR A 233 -3.79 8.10 -11.71
C TYR A 233 -4.93 9.07 -11.39
N SER A 234 -4.61 10.30 -10.98
CA SER A 234 -5.63 11.32 -10.70
C SER A 234 -6.48 11.63 -11.94
N GLU A 235 -5.89 11.71 -13.12
CA GLU A 235 -6.65 11.92 -14.37
C GLU A 235 -7.43 10.68 -14.77
N GLU A 236 -6.87 9.49 -14.58
CA GLU A 236 -7.57 8.25 -14.88
C GLU A 236 -8.82 8.10 -14.02
N VAL A 237 -8.73 8.35 -12.71
CA VAL A 237 -9.86 8.22 -11.76
C VAL A 237 -10.95 9.24 -12.04
N LYS A 238 -10.62 10.45 -12.48
CA LYS A 238 -11.63 11.45 -12.92
C LYS A 238 -12.51 10.93 -14.04
N ASN A 239 -11.97 10.12 -14.92
CA ASN A 239 -12.68 9.56 -16.07
C ASN A 239 -13.48 8.28 -15.73
N HIS A 240 -13.37 7.76 -14.51
CA HIS A 240 -14.17 6.61 -14.11
C HIS A 240 -15.65 6.95 -14.06
N THR A 241 -16.48 6.09 -14.69
CA THR A 241 -17.93 6.23 -14.75
C THR A 241 -18.61 5.28 -13.76
N GLY A 242 -19.85 5.62 -13.39
CA GLY A 242 -20.67 4.76 -12.55
C GLY A 242 -20.95 5.35 -11.16
N SER A 243 -21.50 4.50 -10.28
CA SER A 243 -21.78 4.89 -8.89
C SER A 243 -20.50 5.23 -8.13
N LEU A 244 -20.64 5.95 -7.02
CA LEU A 244 -19.53 6.26 -6.11
C LEU A 244 -18.76 5.00 -5.70
N GLU A 245 -19.49 3.96 -5.31
CA GLU A 245 -18.90 2.67 -4.93
C GLU A 245 -18.03 2.07 -6.06
N LYS A 246 -18.52 2.10 -7.30
CA LYS A 246 -17.75 1.65 -8.47
C LYS A 246 -16.49 2.49 -8.68
N LYS A 247 -16.54 3.79 -8.43
CA LYS A 247 -15.36 4.67 -8.54
C LYS A 247 -14.32 4.34 -7.47
N VAL A 248 -14.75 4.12 -6.23
CA VAL A 248 -13.85 3.71 -5.12
C VAL A 248 -13.23 2.34 -5.42
N TYR A 249 -14.03 1.36 -5.86
CA TYR A 249 -13.53 0.04 -6.23
C TYR A 249 -12.57 0.10 -7.40
N SER A 250 -12.89 0.90 -8.42
CA SER A 250 -12.00 1.10 -9.56
C SER A 250 -10.68 1.75 -9.17
N SER A 251 -10.70 2.70 -8.25
CA SER A 251 -9.49 3.34 -7.74
C SER A 251 -8.61 2.36 -6.95
N ALA A 252 -9.23 1.51 -6.13
CA ALA A 252 -8.51 0.44 -5.42
C ALA A 252 -7.90 -0.56 -6.41
N GLY A 253 -8.64 -0.95 -7.44
CA GLY A 253 -8.19 -1.87 -8.48
C GLY A 253 -7.06 -1.32 -9.34
N LEU A 254 -7.17 -0.05 -9.73
CA LEU A 254 -6.11 0.64 -10.46
C LEU A 254 -4.79 0.62 -9.68
N PHE A 255 -4.84 1.00 -8.42
CA PHE A 255 -3.66 1.01 -7.56
C PHE A 255 -3.12 -0.42 -7.34
N ALA A 256 -3.98 -1.38 -7.03
CA ALA A 256 -3.60 -2.77 -6.82
C ALA A 256 -2.96 -3.43 -8.05
N ALA A 257 -3.54 -3.23 -9.23
CA ALA A 257 -3.13 -3.91 -10.46
C ALA A 257 -1.91 -3.27 -11.12
N ASP A 258 -1.79 -1.96 -11.07
CA ASP A 258 -0.76 -1.23 -11.81
C ASP A 258 0.38 -0.71 -10.93
N TYR A 259 0.09 -0.35 -9.69
CA TYR A 259 1.09 0.15 -8.75
C TYR A 259 1.68 -0.97 -7.90
N GLU A 260 0.87 -1.64 -7.08
CA GLU A 260 1.31 -2.68 -6.14
C GLU A 260 1.76 -3.96 -6.86
N ARG A 261 1.04 -4.37 -7.89
CA ARG A 261 1.32 -5.56 -8.68
C ARG A 261 1.56 -6.81 -7.83
N TYR A 262 0.79 -6.95 -6.75
CA TYR A 262 0.90 -8.12 -5.88
C TYR A 262 0.63 -9.43 -6.64
N ALA A 263 1.10 -10.56 -6.13
CA ALA A 263 0.98 -11.85 -6.80
C ALA A 263 -0.49 -12.17 -7.15
N GLY A 264 -0.75 -12.39 -8.43
CA GLY A 264 -2.10 -12.67 -8.93
C GLY A 264 -3.01 -11.45 -9.17
N SER A 265 -2.52 -10.22 -8.96
CA SER A 265 -3.32 -9.00 -9.17
C SER A 265 -3.94 -8.91 -10.57
N SER A 266 -3.22 -9.30 -11.60
CA SER A 266 -3.71 -9.33 -12.98
C SER A 266 -4.89 -10.30 -13.21
N ARG A 267 -5.06 -11.31 -12.36
CA ARG A 267 -6.19 -12.25 -12.39
C ARG A 267 -7.37 -11.78 -11.55
N GLN A 268 -7.15 -10.81 -10.67
CA GLN A 268 -8.14 -10.34 -9.71
C GLN A 268 -8.81 -9.04 -10.16
N TRP A 269 -8.17 -8.31 -11.04
CA TRP A 269 -8.67 -7.06 -11.58
C TRP A 269 -8.66 -7.07 -13.10
N THR A 270 -9.78 -6.71 -13.71
CA THR A 270 -9.91 -6.58 -15.16
C THR A 270 -10.18 -5.13 -15.51
N ARG A 271 -9.34 -4.55 -16.34
CA ARG A 271 -9.57 -3.22 -16.89
C ARG A 271 -10.57 -3.31 -18.03
N THR A 272 -11.62 -2.52 -17.94
CA THR A 272 -12.63 -2.38 -19.01
C THR A 272 -12.13 -1.44 -20.11
N SER A 273 -12.85 -1.41 -21.24
CA SER A 273 -12.60 -0.45 -22.33
C SER A 273 -12.77 1.02 -21.89
N THR A 274 -13.53 1.26 -20.82
CA THR A 274 -13.73 2.59 -20.24
C THR A 274 -12.68 2.95 -19.16
N GLY A 275 -11.65 2.11 -18.97
CA GLY A 275 -10.60 2.32 -17.98
C GLY A 275 -10.98 1.94 -16.55
N VAL A 276 -12.20 1.46 -16.32
CA VAL A 276 -12.64 1.04 -14.98
C VAL A 276 -12.09 -0.33 -14.64
N TYR A 277 -11.53 -0.48 -13.46
CA TYR A 277 -11.09 -1.77 -12.94
C TYR A 277 -12.24 -2.47 -12.23
N LEU A 278 -12.57 -3.66 -12.70
CA LEU A 278 -13.56 -4.52 -12.08
C LEU A 278 -12.88 -5.70 -11.40
N GLN A 279 -13.33 -5.97 -10.20
CA GLN A 279 -12.88 -7.13 -9.43
C GLN A 279 -13.42 -8.42 -10.06
N SER A 280 -12.55 -9.41 -10.24
CA SER A 280 -12.98 -10.77 -10.48
C SER A 280 -13.41 -11.43 -9.15
N ALA A 281 -14.46 -12.27 -9.19
CA ALA A 281 -15.27 -12.72 -8.06
C ALA A 281 -14.57 -13.49 -6.93
N LYS A 282 -13.25 -13.63 -6.91
CA LYS A 282 -12.54 -14.35 -5.83
C LYS A 282 -11.23 -13.66 -5.54
N SER A 283 -11.06 -13.06 -4.32
CA SER A 283 -9.70 -12.83 -3.90
C SER A 283 -9.40 -11.66 -2.98
N ASN A 284 -8.09 -11.48 -2.63
CA ASN A 284 -7.48 -10.33 -1.97
C ASN A 284 -7.85 -8.96 -2.58
N GLY A 285 -8.18 -8.92 -3.88
CA GLY A 285 -8.72 -7.73 -4.54
C GLY A 285 -10.03 -7.26 -3.92
N GLY A 286 -10.92 -8.17 -3.54
CA GLY A 286 -12.17 -7.86 -2.85
C GLY A 286 -11.95 -7.22 -1.50
N MET A 287 -11.00 -7.72 -0.74
CA MET A 287 -10.66 -7.12 0.56
C MET A 287 -10.13 -5.69 0.39
N ARG A 288 -9.25 -5.43 -0.59
CA ARG A 288 -8.73 -4.09 -0.88
C ARG A 288 -9.84 -3.11 -1.26
N ALA A 289 -10.77 -3.56 -2.12
CA ALA A 289 -11.92 -2.76 -2.51
C ALA A 289 -12.88 -2.52 -1.34
N THR A 290 -13.10 -3.54 -0.49
CA THR A 290 -13.93 -3.42 0.72
C THR A 290 -13.31 -2.45 1.71
N TYR A 291 -12.02 -2.56 2.00
CA TYR A 291 -11.33 -1.59 2.85
C TYR A 291 -11.38 -0.18 2.27
N ALA A 292 -11.18 -0.03 0.96
CA ALA A 292 -11.29 1.26 0.32
C ALA A 292 -12.70 1.89 0.50
N LEU A 293 -13.76 1.10 0.37
CA LEU A 293 -15.12 1.57 0.55
C LEU A 293 -15.40 1.92 2.03
N ASN A 294 -14.95 1.09 2.96
CA ASN A 294 -15.07 1.35 4.39
C ASN A 294 -14.34 2.65 4.77
N ILE A 295 -13.09 2.81 4.33
CA ILE A 295 -12.31 4.03 4.52
C ILE A 295 -13.01 5.25 3.92
N TYR A 296 -13.57 5.11 2.71
CA TYR A 296 -14.33 6.19 2.08
C TYR A 296 -15.54 6.61 2.93
N ASN A 297 -16.30 5.64 3.43
CA ASN A 297 -17.50 5.89 4.23
C ASN A 297 -17.16 6.51 5.57
N GLU A 298 -16.12 6.06 6.26
CA GLU A 298 -15.70 6.54 7.57
C GLU A 298 -15.04 7.94 7.54
N ILE A 299 -14.27 8.20 6.51
CA ILE A 299 -13.41 9.38 6.46
C ILE A 299 -14.00 10.51 5.63
N PHE A 300 -14.77 10.20 4.57
CA PHE A 300 -15.17 11.19 3.58
C PHE A 300 -16.69 11.40 3.44
N LYS A 301 -17.53 10.59 4.08
CA LYS A 301 -18.96 10.82 4.20
C LYS A 301 -19.30 11.57 5.48
#